data_164d8750b2c203b727a91e9b38b3eddd
#
_entry.id   164d8750b2c203b727a91e9b38b3eddd
#
_cell.length_a   1.000
_cell.length_b   1.000
_cell.length_c   1.000
_cell.angle_alpha   90.00
_cell.angle_beta   90.00
_cell.angle_gamma   90.00
#
_symmetry.space_group_name_H-M   'P 1'
#
loop_
_entity.id
_entity.type
_entity.pdbx_description
1 polymer ?
#
loop_
_entity_poly.entity_id
_entity_poly.type
_entity_poly.pdbx_seq_one_letter_code
_entity_poly.pdbx_strand_id
1 'polypeptide(L)'
;NEIPQSNGMVRVGMQTEDVLKEIESFDVVGISSIFTAQTRVVEELVTSINKHYPEKLIILGGVNARSQLERFFNAGADLICLSEAELTIVEIGKVLRSGSRDFSSISGLAGKDGFINKQLSVLQNLDELPIPAWEMQPLKKYWEIARPHGSGFSEEEVAYASVMFSRGCPFKCHYCHISQEIENSTFGNVGALRLKSEERILKEINILKEIGVKYVFIEDDSLLAKKKRAKSIFNRLIEMNLELADVNGINLAHLCTKVKGKFGIDEELLELMSAAGFKKLTFPVESGSQRIIDKYATGKLDLIKHDVSALIKKAKSLNMEVAGNYTFGYPDESFFEMISTFKLARKHMAD
;
A
#
# COMPACT_ATOMS: atom_id res chain seq x y z
N ASN A 1 -4.06 -21.20 -8.58
CA ASN A 1 -3.10 -22.20 -9.07
C ASN A 1 -1.71 -21.86 -8.53
N GLU A 2 -1.06 -22.82 -7.91
CA GLU A 2 0.34 -22.75 -7.52
C GLU A 2 1.17 -23.44 -8.61
N ILE A 3 2.12 -22.72 -9.20
CA ILE A 3 2.91 -23.19 -10.34
C ILE A 3 4.37 -23.24 -9.89
N PRO A 4 4.91 -24.46 -9.65
CA PRO A 4 6.34 -24.60 -9.33
C PRO A 4 7.23 -24.08 -10.47
N GLN A 5 8.26 -23.33 -10.11
CA GLN A 5 9.25 -22.78 -11.03
C GLN A 5 10.57 -23.58 -10.95
N SER A 6 11.34 -23.59 -12.03
CA SER A 6 12.61 -24.30 -12.12
C SER A 6 13.67 -23.83 -11.09
N ASN A 7 13.48 -22.65 -10.51
CA ASN A 7 14.35 -22.06 -9.47
C ASN A 7 13.89 -22.38 -8.03
N GLY A 8 12.90 -23.28 -7.86
CA GLY A 8 12.33 -23.66 -6.56
C GLY A 8 11.31 -22.69 -5.99
N MET A 9 10.98 -21.60 -6.70
CA MET A 9 9.89 -20.71 -6.34
C MET A 9 8.56 -21.23 -6.83
N VAL A 10 7.47 -20.71 -6.27
CA VAL A 10 6.10 -21.01 -6.70
C VAL A 10 5.48 -19.72 -7.22
N ARG A 11 4.96 -19.75 -8.46
CA ARG A 11 4.13 -18.69 -9.00
C ARG A 11 2.69 -18.94 -8.57
N VAL A 12 2.05 -17.95 -8.00
CA VAL A 12 0.63 -17.99 -7.61
C VAL A 12 -0.16 -17.11 -8.57
N GLY A 13 -1.29 -17.62 -9.07
CA GLY A 13 -2.20 -16.85 -9.91
C GLY A 13 -2.43 -17.49 -11.29
N MET A 14 -2.80 -16.63 -12.25
CA MET A 14 -3.12 -17.03 -13.62
C MET A 14 -1.85 -17.35 -14.42
N GLN A 15 -1.90 -18.37 -15.28
CA GLN A 15 -0.81 -18.67 -16.20
C GLN A 15 -0.74 -17.66 -17.34
N THR A 16 0.44 -17.48 -17.92
CA THR A 16 0.64 -16.51 -19.00
C THR A 16 -0.27 -16.81 -20.20
N GLU A 17 -0.44 -18.08 -20.55
CA GLU A 17 -1.30 -18.54 -21.65
C GLU A 17 -2.77 -18.18 -21.41
N ASP A 18 -3.23 -18.24 -20.17
CA ASP A 18 -4.60 -17.86 -19.82
C ASP A 18 -4.77 -16.33 -19.81
N VAL A 19 -3.77 -15.58 -19.35
CA VAL A 19 -3.77 -14.12 -19.49
C VAL A 19 -3.84 -13.71 -20.96
N LEU A 20 -3.06 -14.37 -21.85
CA LEU A 20 -3.08 -14.07 -23.28
C LEU A 20 -4.48 -14.27 -23.89
N LYS A 21 -5.20 -15.31 -23.49
CA LYS A 21 -6.59 -15.54 -23.94
C LYS A 21 -7.54 -14.45 -23.45
N GLU A 22 -7.43 -14.08 -22.17
CA GLU A 22 -8.31 -13.05 -21.55
C GLU A 22 -8.15 -11.67 -22.20
N ILE A 23 -6.95 -11.34 -22.66
CA ILE A 23 -6.66 -10.02 -23.26
C ILE A 23 -6.90 -9.97 -24.77
N GLU A 24 -7.28 -11.07 -25.43
CA GLU A 24 -7.40 -11.16 -26.88
C GLU A 24 -8.30 -10.06 -27.48
N SER A 25 -9.44 -9.78 -26.84
CA SER A 25 -10.44 -8.81 -27.31
C SER A 25 -10.15 -7.34 -26.93
N PHE A 26 -9.04 -7.05 -26.25
CA PHE A 26 -8.71 -5.70 -25.79
C PHE A 26 -7.58 -5.08 -26.60
N ASP A 27 -7.69 -3.81 -26.96
CA ASP A 27 -6.65 -3.05 -27.67
C ASP A 27 -5.55 -2.52 -26.74
N VAL A 28 -5.86 -2.36 -25.45
CA VAL A 28 -4.99 -1.79 -24.43
C VAL A 28 -4.86 -2.73 -23.24
N VAL A 29 -3.63 -3.00 -22.81
CA VAL A 29 -3.33 -3.86 -21.65
C VAL A 29 -2.62 -3.03 -20.59
N GLY A 30 -3.24 -2.86 -19.44
CA GLY A 30 -2.65 -2.21 -18.25
C GLY A 30 -2.08 -3.24 -17.28
N ILE A 31 -0.82 -3.05 -16.87
CA ILE A 31 -0.13 -3.94 -15.92
C ILE A 31 0.40 -3.12 -14.75
N SER A 32 0.03 -3.51 -13.53
CA SER A 32 0.57 -2.93 -12.30
C SER A 32 1.79 -3.70 -11.81
N SER A 33 2.90 -3.01 -11.56
CA SER A 33 4.13 -3.55 -10.96
C SER A 33 4.57 -2.66 -9.80
N ILE A 34 4.27 -3.13 -8.58
CA ILE A 34 4.54 -2.35 -7.35
C ILE A 34 5.83 -2.82 -6.68
N PHE A 35 6.04 -4.14 -6.57
CA PHE A 35 7.16 -4.71 -5.84
C PHE A 35 8.29 -5.16 -6.76
N THR A 36 9.53 -4.93 -6.35
CA THR A 36 10.73 -5.39 -7.07
C THR A 36 10.74 -6.90 -7.31
N ALA A 37 10.20 -7.68 -6.39
CA ALA A 37 10.06 -9.13 -6.55
C ALA A 37 9.18 -9.55 -7.75
N GLN A 38 8.29 -8.67 -8.22
CA GLN A 38 7.42 -8.90 -9.38
C GLN A 38 8.12 -8.63 -10.72
N THR A 39 9.28 -7.96 -10.74
CA THR A 39 9.94 -7.47 -11.95
C THR A 39 10.03 -8.54 -13.03
N ARG A 40 10.57 -9.73 -12.69
CA ARG A 40 10.78 -10.80 -13.65
C ARG A 40 9.46 -11.34 -14.22
N VAL A 41 8.46 -11.53 -13.38
CA VAL A 41 7.15 -12.05 -13.83
C VAL A 41 6.46 -11.05 -14.75
N VAL A 42 6.54 -9.75 -14.44
CA VAL A 42 5.98 -8.68 -15.27
C VAL A 42 6.74 -8.58 -16.61
N GLU A 43 8.07 -8.65 -16.59
CA GLU A 43 8.91 -8.64 -17.79
C GLU A 43 8.58 -9.81 -18.73
N GLU A 44 8.48 -11.03 -18.18
CA GLU A 44 8.09 -12.23 -18.93
C GLU A 44 6.67 -12.08 -19.53
N LEU A 45 5.73 -11.52 -18.78
CA LEU A 45 4.37 -11.27 -19.26
C LEU A 45 4.34 -10.24 -20.39
N VAL A 46 5.02 -9.08 -20.21
CA VAL A 46 5.11 -8.04 -21.24
C VAL A 46 5.72 -8.59 -22.52
N THR A 47 6.82 -9.34 -22.42
CA THR A 47 7.48 -9.97 -23.57
C THR A 47 6.53 -10.94 -24.29
N SER A 48 5.76 -11.73 -23.52
CA SER A 48 4.80 -12.66 -24.09
C SER A 48 3.66 -11.95 -24.80
N ILE A 49 3.12 -10.88 -24.22
CA ILE A 49 2.05 -10.09 -24.83
C ILE A 49 2.55 -9.45 -26.13
N ASN A 50 3.70 -8.78 -26.09
CA ASN A 50 4.27 -8.12 -27.26
C ASN A 50 4.58 -9.09 -28.40
N LYS A 51 4.95 -10.33 -28.07
CA LYS A 51 5.19 -11.39 -29.06
C LYS A 51 3.91 -11.89 -29.74
N HIS A 52 2.82 -12.07 -28.98
CA HIS A 52 1.58 -12.64 -29.50
C HIS A 52 0.63 -11.59 -30.08
N TYR A 53 0.69 -10.36 -29.56
CA TYR A 53 -0.19 -9.25 -29.91
C TYR A 53 0.61 -7.94 -30.05
N PRO A 54 1.47 -7.82 -31.08
CA PRO A 54 2.35 -6.67 -31.25
C PRO A 54 1.62 -5.34 -31.52
N GLU A 55 0.33 -5.41 -31.89
CA GLU A 55 -0.54 -4.25 -32.12
C GLU A 55 -1.13 -3.64 -30.85
N LYS A 56 -1.15 -4.38 -29.74
CA LYS A 56 -1.74 -3.93 -28.47
C LYS A 56 -0.86 -2.87 -27.81
N LEU A 57 -1.50 -1.90 -27.20
CA LEU A 57 -0.81 -0.88 -26.39
C LEU A 57 -0.60 -1.44 -24.96
N ILE A 58 0.65 -1.59 -24.56
CA ILE A 58 1.03 -2.10 -23.26
C ILE A 58 1.43 -0.92 -22.35
N ILE A 59 0.65 -0.70 -21.29
CA ILE A 59 0.86 0.39 -20.31
C ILE A 59 1.22 -0.21 -18.97
N LEU A 60 2.36 0.17 -18.39
CA LEU A 60 2.73 -0.20 -17.04
C LEU A 60 2.52 0.93 -16.05
N GLY A 61 2.24 0.57 -14.80
CA GLY A 61 2.18 1.49 -13.67
C GLY A 61 2.74 0.86 -12.40
N GLY A 62 2.87 1.70 -11.36
CA GLY A 62 3.39 1.31 -10.05
C GLY A 62 4.86 1.67 -9.84
N VAL A 63 5.27 1.68 -8.56
CA VAL A 63 6.59 2.16 -8.13
C VAL A 63 7.74 1.38 -8.77
N ASN A 64 7.58 0.06 -8.90
CA ASN A 64 8.60 -0.79 -9.54
C ASN A 64 8.70 -0.49 -11.05
N ALA A 65 7.58 -0.29 -11.74
CA ALA A 65 7.58 0.00 -13.17
C ALA A 65 8.37 1.29 -13.47
N ARG A 66 8.07 2.39 -12.75
CA ARG A 66 8.76 3.67 -12.96
C ARG A 66 10.24 3.67 -12.55
N SER A 67 10.65 2.76 -11.66
CA SER A 67 12.07 2.62 -11.26
C SER A 67 12.91 1.80 -12.23
N GLN A 68 12.28 1.12 -13.21
CA GLN A 68 12.90 0.17 -14.13
C GLN A 68 12.51 0.44 -15.60
N LEU A 69 12.43 1.72 -15.99
CA LEU A 69 11.92 2.14 -17.30
C LEU A 69 12.58 1.38 -18.46
N GLU A 70 13.90 1.43 -18.54
CA GLU A 70 14.67 0.80 -19.62
C GLU A 70 14.39 -0.69 -19.74
N ARG A 71 14.33 -1.37 -18.60
CA ARG A 71 14.09 -2.80 -18.56
C ARG A 71 12.73 -3.20 -19.11
N PHE A 72 11.68 -2.47 -18.73
CA PHE A 72 10.33 -2.74 -19.20
C PHE A 72 10.09 -2.29 -20.65
N PHE A 73 10.72 -1.21 -21.08
CA PHE A 73 10.69 -0.83 -22.50
C PHE A 73 11.40 -1.89 -23.37
N ASN A 74 12.55 -2.42 -22.93
CA ASN A 74 13.25 -3.51 -23.63
C ASN A 74 12.41 -4.79 -23.66
N ALA A 75 11.55 -5.04 -22.68
CA ALA A 75 10.60 -6.15 -22.69
C ALA A 75 9.43 -5.96 -23.66
N GLY A 76 9.18 -4.73 -24.14
CA GLY A 76 8.13 -4.39 -25.10
C GLY A 76 6.98 -3.55 -24.55
N ALA A 77 7.10 -2.96 -23.36
CA ALA A 77 6.14 -1.99 -22.88
C ALA A 77 6.17 -0.73 -23.76
N ASP A 78 5.01 -0.13 -24.04
CA ASP A 78 4.92 1.09 -24.84
C ASP A 78 4.97 2.35 -23.97
N LEU A 79 4.25 2.33 -22.86
CA LEU A 79 4.07 3.46 -21.95
C LEU A 79 4.25 3.05 -20.49
N ILE A 80 4.83 3.94 -19.68
CA ILE A 80 4.95 3.75 -18.23
C ILE A 80 4.43 4.99 -17.51
N CYS A 81 3.40 4.80 -16.67
CA CYS A 81 2.91 5.84 -15.77
C CYS A 81 3.91 6.06 -14.63
N LEU A 82 4.37 7.31 -14.48
CA LEU A 82 5.42 7.66 -13.51
C LEU A 82 4.89 7.99 -12.12
N SER A 83 3.57 8.16 -11.98
CA SER A 83 2.92 8.60 -10.75
C SER A 83 1.57 7.90 -10.56
N GLU A 84 0.68 8.49 -9.78
CA GLU A 84 -0.74 8.12 -9.72
C GLU A 84 -1.36 8.29 -11.11
N ALA A 85 -1.97 7.23 -11.62
CA ALA A 85 -2.31 7.13 -13.04
C ALA A 85 -3.74 7.55 -13.38
N GLU A 86 -4.58 7.89 -12.41
CA GLU A 86 -6.00 8.14 -12.62
C GLU A 86 -6.26 9.24 -13.67
N LEU A 87 -5.53 10.35 -13.59
CA LEU A 87 -5.64 11.43 -14.58
C LEU A 87 -4.92 11.08 -15.89
N THR A 88 -3.74 10.48 -15.77
CA THR A 88 -2.91 10.09 -16.93
C THR A 88 -3.64 9.10 -17.84
N ILE A 89 -4.33 8.10 -17.26
CA ILE A 89 -5.05 7.10 -18.06
C ILE A 89 -6.26 7.70 -18.79
N VAL A 90 -6.90 8.71 -18.21
CA VAL A 90 -7.98 9.45 -18.88
C VAL A 90 -7.46 10.20 -20.09
N GLU A 91 -6.30 10.85 -19.97
CA GLU A 91 -5.68 11.56 -21.11
C GLU A 91 -5.23 10.59 -22.21
N ILE A 92 -4.64 9.44 -21.85
CA ILE A 92 -4.34 8.37 -22.81
C ILE A 92 -5.61 7.94 -23.53
N GLY A 93 -6.70 7.73 -22.83
CA GLY A 93 -7.98 7.36 -23.40
C GLY A 93 -8.56 8.45 -24.36
N LYS A 94 -8.33 9.74 -24.10
CA LYS A 94 -8.73 10.83 -25.00
C LYS A 94 -7.92 10.79 -26.30
N VAL A 95 -6.60 10.60 -26.21
CA VAL A 95 -5.72 10.48 -27.37
C VAL A 95 -6.13 9.31 -28.26
N LEU A 96 -6.37 8.13 -27.67
CA LEU A 96 -6.81 6.94 -28.41
C LEU A 96 -8.17 7.15 -29.10
N ARG A 97 -9.13 7.78 -28.42
CA ARG A 97 -10.45 8.09 -29.03
C ARG A 97 -10.38 9.09 -30.17
N SER A 98 -9.35 9.94 -30.22
CA SER A 98 -9.12 10.83 -31.38
C SER A 98 -8.48 10.13 -32.59
N GLY A 99 -8.16 8.84 -32.46
CA GLY A 99 -7.44 8.08 -33.49
C GLY A 99 -5.92 8.33 -33.50
N SER A 100 -5.41 9.09 -32.53
CA SER A 100 -3.97 9.36 -32.39
C SER A 100 -3.29 8.30 -31.52
N ARG A 101 -1.98 8.17 -31.67
CA ARG A 101 -1.06 7.46 -30.76
C ARG A 101 0.11 8.34 -30.31
N ASP A 102 -0.04 9.66 -30.41
CA ASP A 102 0.94 10.61 -29.86
C ASP A 102 0.62 10.92 -28.40
N PHE A 103 1.36 10.32 -27.50
CA PHE A 103 1.24 10.48 -26.05
C PHE A 103 2.28 11.43 -25.47
N SER A 104 3.12 12.04 -26.31
CA SER A 104 4.31 12.81 -25.90
C SER A 104 4.02 14.06 -25.07
N SER A 105 2.79 14.55 -25.08
CA SER A 105 2.35 15.72 -24.28
C SER A 105 1.72 15.37 -22.93
N ILE A 106 1.49 14.07 -22.64
CA ILE A 106 0.77 13.67 -21.42
C ILE A 106 1.69 13.74 -20.20
N SER A 107 1.24 14.46 -19.18
CA SER A 107 1.95 14.61 -17.91
C SER A 107 2.05 13.27 -17.16
N GLY A 108 3.18 13.00 -16.51
CA GLY A 108 3.41 11.80 -15.70
C GLY A 108 3.54 10.52 -16.51
N LEU A 109 3.94 10.62 -17.77
CA LEU A 109 4.08 9.49 -18.69
C LEU A 109 5.48 9.42 -19.29
N ALA A 110 6.01 8.21 -19.41
CA ALA A 110 7.19 7.90 -20.19
C ALA A 110 6.82 6.96 -21.34
N GLY A 111 7.41 7.13 -22.50
CA GLY A 111 7.20 6.31 -23.68
C GLY A 111 8.48 5.64 -24.18
N LYS A 112 8.34 4.49 -24.84
CA LYS A 112 9.46 3.75 -25.42
C LYS A 112 10.25 4.58 -26.47
N ASP A 113 9.61 5.61 -27.02
CA ASP A 113 10.23 6.52 -27.98
C ASP A 113 11.16 7.55 -27.31
N GLY A 114 11.40 7.42 -26.01
CA GLY A 114 12.39 8.20 -25.26
C GLY A 114 11.87 9.46 -24.59
N PHE A 115 10.57 9.81 -24.69
CA PHE A 115 10.04 10.94 -23.94
C PHE A 115 9.79 10.55 -22.47
N ILE A 116 10.04 11.49 -21.58
CA ILE A 116 9.76 11.38 -20.14
C ILE A 116 9.14 12.69 -19.66
N ASN A 117 7.84 12.68 -19.38
CA ASN A 117 7.12 13.86 -18.93
C ASN A 117 6.92 13.79 -17.42
N LYS A 118 7.44 14.77 -16.70
CA LYS A 118 7.25 14.88 -15.26
C LYS A 118 5.77 15.00 -14.90
N GLN A 119 5.37 14.41 -13.79
CA GLN A 119 4.06 14.66 -13.21
C GLN A 119 4.04 16.08 -12.61
N LEU A 120 3.16 16.94 -13.12
CA LEU A 120 3.06 18.32 -12.67
C LEU A 120 2.32 18.42 -11.33
N SER A 121 1.23 17.64 -11.16
CA SER A 121 0.47 17.57 -9.94
C SER A 121 -0.29 16.25 -9.85
N VAL A 122 -0.55 15.80 -8.63
CA VAL A 122 -1.48 14.70 -8.36
C VAL A 122 -2.83 15.26 -7.91
N LEU A 123 -3.88 14.45 -8.03
CA LEU A 123 -5.21 14.87 -7.58
C LEU A 123 -5.19 15.19 -6.08
N GLN A 124 -5.58 16.41 -5.72
CA GLN A 124 -5.57 16.87 -4.33
C GLN A 124 -6.80 16.42 -3.55
N ASN A 125 -7.97 16.49 -4.18
CA ASN A 125 -9.23 16.05 -3.59
C ASN A 125 -9.52 14.61 -4.01
N LEU A 126 -9.28 13.65 -3.11
CA LEU A 126 -9.50 12.23 -3.39
C LEU A 126 -10.98 11.85 -3.58
N ASP A 127 -11.91 12.71 -3.18
CA ASP A 127 -13.34 12.47 -3.37
C ASP A 127 -13.79 12.67 -4.83
N GLU A 128 -12.98 13.32 -5.65
CA GLU A 128 -13.22 13.47 -7.08
C GLU A 128 -12.96 12.19 -7.87
N LEU A 129 -12.20 11.24 -7.28
CA LEU A 129 -11.99 9.95 -7.91
C LEU A 129 -13.30 9.15 -7.97
N PRO A 130 -13.54 8.39 -9.03
CA PRO A 130 -14.62 7.40 -9.01
C PRO A 130 -14.39 6.41 -7.87
N ILE A 131 -15.47 5.79 -7.39
CA ILE A 131 -15.35 4.67 -6.46
C ILE A 131 -14.66 3.52 -7.21
N PRO A 132 -13.72 2.81 -6.57
CA PRO A 132 -13.10 1.65 -7.20
C PRO A 132 -14.15 0.64 -7.68
N ALA A 133 -13.98 0.14 -8.90
CA ALA A 133 -14.92 -0.78 -9.54
C ALA A 133 -14.72 -2.22 -9.03
N TRP A 134 -14.98 -2.44 -7.74
CA TRP A 134 -14.80 -3.77 -7.13
C TRP A 134 -15.64 -4.86 -7.79
N GLU A 135 -16.80 -4.50 -8.35
CA GLU A 135 -17.68 -5.41 -9.09
C GLU A 135 -17.03 -5.97 -10.37
N MET A 136 -16.03 -5.26 -10.92
CA MET A 136 -15.25 -5.73 -12.07
C MET A 136 -14.09 -6.64 -11.68
N GLN A 137 -13.78 -6.74 -10.39
CA GLN A 137 -12.69 -7.59 -9.91
C GLN A 137 -13.19 -8.99 -9.57
N PRO A 138 -12.43 -10.03 -9.89
CA PRO A 138 -12.79 -11.41 -9.52
C PRO A 138 -12.49 -11.69 -8.04
N LEU A 139 -13.09 -10.89 -7.12
CA LEU A 139 -12.80 -10.93 -5.67
C LEU A 139 -12.92 -12.34 -5.10
N LYS A 140 -13.94 -13.12 -5.52
CA LYS A 140 -14.11 -14.50 -5.05
C LYS A 140 -12.91 -15.38 -5.35
N LYS A 141 -12.29 -15.23 -6.54
CA LYS A 141 -11.07 -15.98 -6.89
C LYS A 141 -9.89 -15.61 -5.99
N TYR A 142 -9.81 -14.33 -5.57
CA TYR A 142 -8.79 -13.90 -4.60
C TYR A 142 -9.05 -14.49 -3.22
N TRP A 143 -10.31 -14.54 -2.77
CA TRP A 143 -10.66 -15.09 -1.47
C TRP A 143 -10.32 -16.59 -1.35
N GLU A 144 -10.42 -17.36 -2.47
CA GLU A 144 -10.11 -18.78 -2.53
C GLU A 144 -8.59 -19.07 -2.43
N ILE A 145 -7.73 -18.16 -2.87
CA ILE A 145 -6.29 -18.44 -3.04
C ILE A 145 -5.37 -17.67 -2.09
N ALA A 146 -5.80 -16.56 -1.53
CA ALA A 146 -4.92 -15.69 -0.78
C ALA A 146 -5.41 -15.43 0.64
N ARG A 147 -4.50 -15.61 1.61
CA ARG A 147 -4.61 -15.03 2.94
C ARG A 147 -3.72 -13.79 2.99
N PRO A 148 -4.25 -12.59 2.73
CA PRO A 148 -3.44 -11.40 2.68
C PRO A 148 -2.82 -11.12 4.05
N HIS A 149 -1.59 -10.62 4.04
CA HIS A 149 -0.88 -10.10 5.21
C HIS A 149 -0.70 -11.09 6.36
N GLY A 150 -0.65 -12.41 6.06
CA GLY A 150 -0.47 -13.44 7.09
C GLY A 150 -1.57 -13.38 8.15
N SER A 151 -2.79 -13.08 7.73
CA SER A 151 -3.92 -12.90 8.63
C SER A 151 -4.14 -14.14 9.49
N GLY A 152 -4.18 -13.96 10.81
CA GLY A 152 -4.56 -14.97 11.80
C GLY A 152 -6.07 -15.23 11.83
N PHE A 153 -6.81 -14.92 10.77
CA PHE A 153 -8.24 -15.23 10.67
C PHE A 153 -8.41 -16.74 10.57
N SER A 154 -9.29 -17.27 11.40
CA SER A 154 -9.52 -18.71 11.55
C SER A 154 -10.40 -19.31 10.45
N GLU A 155 -10.98 -18.48 9.57
CA GLU A 155 -11.85 -18.93 8.50
C GLU A 155 -11.02 -19.39 7.27
N GLU A 156 -11.45 -20.46 6.61
CA GLU A 156 -10.81 -20.99 5.41
C GLU A 156 -10.95 -20.03 4.22
N GLU A 157 -12.09 -19.33 4.13
CA GLU A 157 -12.38 -18.32 3.11
C GLU A 157 -12.56 -16.95 3.76
N VAL A 158 -11.66 -16.02 3.47
CA VAL A 158 -11.71 -14.65 3.98
C VAL A 158 -12.21 -13.71 2.89
N ALA A 159 -13.47 -13.30 2.98
CA ALA A 159 -14.07 -12.32 2.09
C ALA A 159 -13.53 -10.90 2.41
N TYR A 160 -12.44 -10.52 1.79
CA TYR A 160 -11.71 -9.28 2.10
C TYR A 160 -11.65 -8.28 0.94
N ALA A 161 -11.39 -7.02 1.30
CA ALA A 161 -10.95 -6.00 0.36
C ALA A 161 -9.94 -5.06 1.02
N SER A 162 -9.02 -4.53 0.20
CA SER A 162 -8.09 -3.47 0.62
C SER A 162 -8.67 -2.09 0.31
N VAL A 163 -8.52 -1.15 1.24
CA VAL A 163 -8.98 0.23 1.10
C VAL A 163 -7.92 1.21 1.58
N MET A 164 -8.00 2.44 1.06
CA MET A 164 -7.23 3.58 1.56
C MET A 164 -8.18 4.71 1.95
N PHE A 165 -8.10 5.18 3.18
CA PHE A 165 -8.83 6.34 3.69
C PHE A 165 -8.08 7.65 3.42
N SER A 166 -6.78 7.53 3.16
CA SER A 166 -5.88 8.63 2.80
C SER A 166 -4.76 8.12 1.90
N ARG A 167 -4.03 9.03 1.27
CA ARG A 167 -2.78 8.77 0.54
C ARG A 167 -1.70 9.68 1.04
N GLY A 168 -0.46 9.21 1.05
CA GLY A 168 0.70 9.96 1.50
C GLY A 168 0.90 9.97 3.01
N CYS A 169 2.06 10.46 3.45
CA CYS A 169 2.50 10.40 4.82
C CYS A 169 3.25 11.67 5.22
N PRO A 170 2.96 12.28 6.40
CA PRO A 170 3.63 13.50 6.84
C PRO A 170 5.04 13.28 7.41
N PHE A 171 5.49 12.03 7.53
CA PHE A 171 6.79 11.67 8.11
C PHE A 171 7.90 11.61 7.05
N LYS A 172 9.15 11.80 7.50
CA LYS A 172 10.34 11.86 6.64
C LYS A 172 11.28 10.68 6.91
N CYS A 173 10.80 9.45 6.65
CA CYS A 173 11.64 8.26 6.79
C CYS A 173 12.56 8.13 5.57
N HIS A 174 13.88 8.02 5.78
CA HIS A 174 14.89 8.05 4.71
C HIS A 174 14.80 6.85 3.76
N TYR A 175 14.28 5.71 4.21
CA TYR A 175 14.13 4.49 3.40
C TYR A 175 12.78 4.40 2.68
N CYS A 176 11.85 5.33 2.95
CA CYS A 176 10.50 5.28 2.41
C CYS A 176 10.38 6.17 1.16
N HIS A 177 9.96 5.59 0.03
CA HIS A 177 9.77 6.34 -1.21
C HIS A 177 8.71 7.46 -1.06
N ILE A 178 7.65 7.24 -0.29
CA ILE A 178 6.62 8.26 -0.02
C ILE A 178 7.25 9.53 0.58
N SER A 179 8.19 9.38 1.52
CA SER A 179 8.87 10.52 2.14
C SER A 179 9.72 11.34 1.16
N GLN A 180 10.22 10.72 0.10
CA GLN A 180 11.01 11.39 -0.94
C GLN A 180 10.13 12.10 -1.98
N GLU A 181 8.85 11.88 -1.95
CA GLU A 181 7.89 12.35 -2.95
C GLU A 181 6.91 13.41 -2.40
N ILE A 182 7.27 14.08 -1.31
CA ILE A 182 6.42 15.12 -0.68
C ILE A 182 6.53 16.46 -1.42
N GLU A 183 7.76 16.89 -1.73
CA GLU A 183 8.04 18.18 -2.35
C GLU A 183 9.05 18.03 -3.50
N ASN A 184 8.85 18.81 -4.59
CA ASN A 184 9.76 18.86 -5.73
C ASN A 184 10.08 17.50 -6.37
N SER A 185 9.21 16.51 -6.19
CA SER A 185 9.36 15.20 -6.78
C SER A 185 9.12 15.24 -8.30
N THR A 186 9.90 14.44 -9.03
CA THR A 186 9.68 14.20 -10.47
C THR A 186 8.31 13.56 -10.75
N PHE A 187 7.74 12.91 -9.72
CA PHE A 187 6.51 12.12 -9.82
C PHE A 187 5.28 12.86 -9.25
N GLY A 188 5.37 14.18 -9.09
CA GLY A 188 4.35 14.95 -8.39
C GLY A 188 4.48 14.81 -6.87
N ASN A 189 3.56 15.41 -6.13
CA ASN A 189 3.57 15.38 -4.68
C ASN A 189 2.78 14.20 -4.11
N VAL A 190 3.01 12.98 -4.64
CA VAL A 190 2.25 11.77 -4.24
C VAL A 190 2.41 11.45 -2.75
N GLY A 191 3.54 11.81 -2.15
CA GLY A 191 3.81 11.64 -0.73
C GLY A 191 3.10 12.64 0.17
N ALA A 192 2.54 13.74 -0.36
CA ALA A 192 1.77 14.68 0.43
C ALA A 192 0.48 14.04 0.97
N LEU A 193 0.21 14.25 2.26
CA LEU A 193 -0.97 13.67 2.90
C LEU A 193 -2.26 14.28 2.34
N ARG A 194 -3.09 13.46 1.69
CA ARG A 194 -4.40 13.80 1.13
C ARG A 194 -5.45 12.84 1.70
N LEU A 195 -6.60 13.36 2.05
CA LEU A 195 -7.64 12.65 2.79
C LEU A 195 -8.90 12.51 1.95
N LYS A 196 -9.53 11.35 1.99
CA LYS A 196 -10.94 11.22 1.59
C LYS A 196 -11.84 11.82 2.68
N SER A 197 -13.02 12.32 2.33
CA SER A 197 -14.03 12.68 3.33
C SER A 197 -14.55 11.46 4.09
N GLU A 198 -15.13 11.68 5.25
CA GLU A 198 -15.76 10.60 6.03
C GLU A 198 -16.92 9.98 5.25
N GLU A 199 -17.72 10.79 4.58
CA GLU A 199 -18.84 10.37 3.75
C GLU A 199 -18.37 9.47 2.59
N ARG A 200 -17.25 9.84 1.95
CA ARG A 200 -16.66 9.05 0.88
C ARG A 200 -16.21 7.67 1.39
N ILE A 201 -15.53 7.62 2.53
CA ILE A 201 -15.06 6.35 3.13
C ILE A 201 -16.26 5.46 3.43
N LEU A 202 -17.29 5.99 4.09
CA LEU A 202 -18.47 5.20 4.45
C LEU A 202 -19.23 4.69 3.23
N LYS A 203 -19.29 5.49 2.17
CA LYS A 203 -19.89 5.05 0.90
C LYS A 203 -19.11 3.87 0.30
N GLU A 204 -17.78 3.94 0.27
CA GLU A 204 -16.94 2.84 -0.21
C GLU A 204 -17.13 1.57 0.65
N ILE A 205 -17.12 1.70 1.97
CA ILE A 205 -17.30 0.58 2.91
C ILE A 205 -18.69 -0.06 2.75
N ASN A 206 -19.74 0.72 2.56
CA ASN A 206 -21.09 0.18 2.33
C ASN A 206 -21.16 -0.65 1.04
N ILE A 207 -20.55 -0.18 -0.05
CA ILE A 207 -20.51 -0.93 -1.31
C ILE A 207 -19.77 -2.26 -1.10
N LEU A 208 -18.67 -2.26 -0.37
CA LEU A 208 -17.93 -3.49 -0.07
C LEU A 208 -18.77 -4.46 0.76
N LYS A 209 -19.54 -3.98 1.72
CA LYS A 209 -20.49 -4.82 2.48
C LYS A 209 -21.57 -5.43 1.58
N GLU A 210 -22.11 -4.67 0.64
CA GLU A 210 -23.10 -5.15 -0.33
C GLU A 210 -22.55 -6.27 -1.23
N ILE A 211 -21.25 -6.22 -1.55
CA ILE A 211 -20.55 -7.27 -2.30
C ILE A 211 -20.29 -8.52 -1.43
N GLY A 212 -20.41 -8.40 -0.10
CA GLY A 212 -20.21 -9.50 0.85
C GLY A 212 -18.84 -9.50 1.54
N VAL A 213 -18.08 -8.41 1.44
CA VAL A 213 -16.81 -8.24 2.19
C VAL A 213 -17.09 -8.19 3.67
N LYS A 214 -16.31 -8.95 4.44
CA LYS A 214 -16.35 -9.02 5.91
C LYS A 214 -15.11 -8.44 6.56
N TYR A 215 -13.96 -8.50 5.85
CA TYR A 215 -12.65 -8.09 6.33
C TYR A 215 -12.12 -6.95 5.49
N VAL A 216 -11.73 -5.85 6.12
CA VAL A 216 -11.20 -4.67 5.45
C VAL A 216 -9.76 -4.42 5.88
N PHE A 217 -8.86 -4.50 4.92
CA PHE A 217 -7.45 -4.15 5.10
C PHE A 217 -7.26 -2.66 4.77
N ILE A 218 -6.88 -1.87 5.77
CA ILE A 218 -6.63 -0.44 5.62
C ILE A 218 -5.15 -0.27 5.27
N GLU A 219 -4.89 0.22 4.06
CA GLU A 219 -3.54 0.38 3.49
C GLU A 219 -3.07 1.84 3.48
N ASP A 220 -3.51 2.63 4.45
CA ASP A 220 -3.07 4.01 4.60
C ASP A 220 -1.58 4.08 4.94
N ASP A 221 -0.83 4.99 4.29
CA ASP A 221 0.56 5.26 4.66
C ASP A 221 0.69 5.85 6.07
N SER A 222 -0.37 6.50 6.57
CA SER A 222 -0.40 7.10 7.91
C SER A 222 -1.83 7.28 8.43
N LEU A 223 -2.49 6.19 8.78
CA LEU A 223 -3.90 6.14 9.19
C LEU A 223 -4.26 7.14 10.29
N LEU A 224 -3.42 7.28 11.31
CA LEU A 224 -3.66 8.14 12.47
C LEU A 224 -3.04 9.55 12.37
N ALA A 225 -2.54 9.97 11.18
CA ALA A 225 -1.94 11.30 11.01
C ALA A 225 -2.87 12.46 11.41
N LYS A 226 -4.17 12.27 11.27
CA LYS A 226 -5.23 13.19 11.73
C LYS A 226 -6.11 12.48 12.76
N LYS A 227 -5.58 12.31 13.98
CA LYS A 227 -6.20 11.51 15.06
C LYS A 227 -7.69 11.83 15.31
N LYS A 228 -8.08 13.11 15.34
CA LYS A 228 -9.49 13.50 15.53
C LYS A 228 -10.41 12.95 14.43
N ARG A 229 -9.96 13.05 13.17
CA ARG A 229 -10.68 12.51 12.02
C ARG A 229 -10.75 10.96 12.10
N ALA A 230 -9.63 10.32 12.43
CA ALA A 230 -9.61 8.86 12.57
C ALA A 230 -10.60 8.38 13.65
N LYS A 231 -10.65 9.03 14.82
CA LYS A 231 -11.64 8.74 15.87
C LYS A 231 -13.07 8.94 15.36
N SER A 232 -13.35 9.99 14.58
CA SER A 232 -14.68 10.20 13.98
C SER A 232 -15.09 9.07 13.05
N ILE A 233 -14.20 8.67 12.14
CA ILE A 233 -14.42 7.56 11.22
C ILE A 233 -14.65 6.25 12.01
N PHE A 234 -13.79 5.93 12.98
CA PHE A 234 -13.91 4.69 13.75
C PHE A 234 -15.23 4.59 14.51
N ASN A 235 -15.71 5.69 15.10
CA ASN A 235 -17.04 5.71 15.72
C ASN A 235 -18.16 5.31 14.75
N ARG A 236 -18.08 5.77 13.50
CA ARG A 236 -19.07 5.42 12.46
C ARG A 236 -18.91 3.99 11.94
N LEU A 237 -17.70 3.42 12.01
CA LEU A 237 -17.43 2.03 11.60
C LEU A 237 -17.95 1.00 12.61
N ILE A 238 -18.18 1.36 13.87
CA ILE A 238 -18.73 0.44 14.89
C ILE A 238 -20.02 -0.22 14.39
N GLU A 239 -20.94 0.56 13.81
CA GLU A 239 -22.22 0.08 13.33
C GLU A 239 -22.10 -0.78 12.05
N MET A 240 -20.96 -0.71 11.38
CA MET A 240 -20.74 -1.46 10.14
C MET A 240 -20.53 -2.96 10.37
N ASN A 241 -20.11 -3.36 11.58
CA ASN A 241 -19.85 -4.74 11.97
C ASN A 241 -18.92 -5.47 11.00
N LEU A 242 -17.76 -4.85 10.70
CA LEU A 242 -16.69 -5.38 9.86
C LEU A 242 -15.46 -5.70 10.71
N GLU A 243 -14.66 -6.64 10.27
CA GLU A 243 -13.33 -6.82 10.83
C GLU A 243 -12.31 -5.99 10.08
N LEU A 244 -11.48 -5.24 10.82
CA LEU A 244 -10.52 -4.30 10.27
C LEU A 244 -9.10 -4.73 10.62
N ALA A 245 -8.17 -4.48 9.72
CA ALA A 245 -6.74 -4.62 9.99
C ALA A 245 -5.96 -3.43 9.41
N ASP A 246 -5.03 -2.91 10.19
CA ASP A 246 -3.97 -2.03 9.66
C ASP A 246 -2.84 -2.90 9.12
N VAL A 247 -2.35 -2.58 7.93
CA VAL A 247 -1.33 -3.39 7.25
C VAL A 247 -0.03 -2.65 6.99
N ASN A 248 -0.06 -1.34 6.73
CA ASN A 248 1.14 -0.56 6.44
C ASN A 248 1.87 -0.04 7.68
N GLY A 249 1.23 -0.11 8.81
CA GLY A 249 1.80 0.21 10.11
C GLY A 249 1.38 1.55 10.69
N ILE A 250 0.96 1.49 11.94
CA ILE A 250 0.57 2.66 12.73
C ILE A 250 1.78 3.28 13.38
N ASN A 251 2.01 4.57 13.13
CA ASN A 251 3.03 5.31 13.88
C ASN A 251 2.73 5.24 15.38
N LEU A 252 3.64 4.63 16.16
CA LEU A 252 3.44 4.36 17.58
C LEU A 252 3.25 5.61 18.44
N ALA A 253 3.87 6.73 18.05
CA ALA A 253 3.66 8.00 18.72
C ALA A 253 2.19 8.47 18.66
N HIS A 254 1.44 8.06 17.63
CA HIS A 254 0.01 8.36 17.53
C HIS A 254 -0.87 7.56 18.49
N LEU A 255 -0.40 6.39 18.96
CA LEU A 255 -1.07 5.58 19.98
C LEU A 255 -0.79 6.08 21.40
N CYS A 256 -0.04 7.16 21.54
CA CYS A 256 0.30 7.78 22.82
C CYS A 256 -0.36 9.15 22.96
N THR A 257 -0.55 9.56 24.21
CA THR A 257 -1.07 10.87 24.57
C THR A 257 -0.35 11.39 25.81
N LYS A 258 -0.46 12.70 26.11
CA LYS A 258 0.06 13.27 27.34
C LYS A 258 -1.00 13.22 28.43
N VAL A 259 -0.76 12.48 29.49
CA VAL A 259 -1.57 12.42 30.70
C VAL A 259 -0.79 13.03 31.85
N LYS A 260 -1.28 14.14 32.41
CA LYS A 260 -0.60 14.86 33.51
C LYS A 260 0.88 15.18 33.21
N GLY A 261 1.16 15.57 31.96
CA GLY A 261 2.51 15.95 31.50
C GLY A 261 3.45 14.81 31.14
N LYS A 262 3.07 13.56 31.38
CA LYS A 262 3.83 12.36 30.97
C LYS A 262 3.20 11.70 29.75
N PHE A 263 4.02 11.11 28.90
CA PHE A 263 3.53 10.27 27.80
C PHE A 263 2.97 8.96 28.37
N GLY A 264 1.79 8.60 27.92
CA GLY A 264 1.12 7.35 28.25
C GLY A 264 0.35 6.82 27.03
N ILE A 265 -0.20 5.65 27.15
CA ILE A 265 -1.03 5.03 26.12
C ILE A 265 -2.34 5.83 25.95
N ASP A 266 -2.77 6.06 24.72
CA ASP A 266 -4.11 6.57 24.42
C ASP A 266 -5.09 5.39 24.47
N GLU A 267 -5.47 4.99 25.70
CA GLU A 267 -6.34 3.83 25.93
C GLU A 267 -7.69 4.00 25.24
N GLU A 268 -8.27 5.21 25.31
CA GLU A 268 -9.53 5.54 24.65
C GLU A 268 -9.47 5.27 23.12
N LEU A 269 -8.34 5.61 22.48
CA LEU A 269 -8.16 5.35 21.04
C LEU A 269 -8.08 3.85 20.75
N LEU A 270 -7.31 3.08 21.55
CA LEU A 270 -7.20 1.64 21.35
C LEU A 270 -8.53 0.91 21.60
N GLU A 271 -9.28 1.32 22.62
CA GLU A 271 -10.63 0.80 22.91
C GLU A 271 -11.60 1.13 21.77
N LEU A 272 -11.55 2.34 21.23
CA LEU A 272 -12.34 2.73 20.07
C LEU A 272 -11.96 1.93 18.81
N MET A 273 -10.67 1.68 18.58
CA MET A 273 -10.23 0.84 17.46
C MET A 273 -10.75 -0.60 17.60
N SER A 274 -10.65 -1.18 18.79
CA SER A 274 -11.23 -2.50 19.06
C SER A 274 -12.74 -2.52 18.84
N ALA A 275 -13.47 -1.53 19.34
CA ALA A 275 -14.92 -1.41 19.15
C ALA A 275 -15.31 -1.21 17.67
N ALA A 276 -14.48 -0.50 16.89
CA ALA A 276 -14.66 -0.32 15.45
C ALA A 276 -14.40 -1.61 14.64
N GLY A 277 -13.87 -2.65 15.27
CA GLY A 277 -13.64 -3.96 14.64
C GLY A 277 -12.20 -4.27 14.29
N PHE A 278 -11.21 -3.48 14.71
CA PHE A 278 -9.80 -3.81 14.48
C PHE A 278 -9.43 -5.13 15.16
N LYS A 279 -8.91 -6.06 14.36
CA LYS A 279 -8.42 -7.38 14.81
C LYS A 279 -6.90 -7.47 14.77
N LYS A 280 -6.27 -6.63 13.94
CA LYS A 280 -4.82 -6.63 13.77
C LYS A 280 -4.27 -5.22 13.62
N LEU A 281 -3.16 -4.96 14.31
CA LEU A 281 -2.38 -3.73 14.20
C LEU A 281 -0.95 -4.06 13.80
N THR A 282 -0.36 -3.25 12.93
CA THR A 282 1.05 -3.37 12.55
C THR A 282 1.85 -2.26 13.22
N PHE A 283 2.89 -2.63 13.97
CA PHE A 283 3.74 -1.72 14.73
C PHE A 283 5.11 -1.59 14.08
N PRO A 284 5.41 -0.50 13.36
CA PRO A 284 6.73 -0.24 12.76
C PRO A 284 7.68 0.27 13.84
N VAL A 285 8.29 -0.64 14.60
CA VAL A 285 9.24 -0.34 15.67
C VAL A 285 10.59 0.09 15.09
N GLU A 286 10.94 -0.49 13.94
CA GLU A 286 12.12 -0.24 13.12
C GLU A 286 13.43 -0.69 13.78
N SER A 287 13.89 -0.05 14.86
CA SER A 287 15.17 -0.35 15.49
C SER A 287 15.13 -0.31 17.02
N GLY A 288 16.00 -1.04 17.65
CA GLY A 288 16.28 -0.97 19.09
C GLY A 288 17.29 0.13 19.47
N SER A 289 17.76 0.93 18.50
CA SER A 289 18.63 2.07 18.69
C SER A 289 17.91 3.39 18.40
N GLN A 290 17.81 4.24 19.42
CA GLN A 290 17.20 5.58 19.24
C GLN A 290 17.95 6.40 18.18
N ARG A 291 19.29 6.29 18.11
CA ARG A 291 20.10 6.97 17.10
C ARG A 291 19.69 6.57 15.67
N ILE A 292 19.43 5.30 15.45
CA ILE A 292 19.00 4.78 14.15
C ILE A 292 17.57 5.29 13.83
N ILE A 293 16.66 5.23 14.80
CA ILE A 293 15.29 5.76 14.63
C ILE A 293 15.33 7.25 14.29
N ASP A 294 16.07 8.06 15.05
CA ASP A 294 16.16 9.52 14.84
C ASP A 294 16.73 9.86 13.47
N LYS A 295 17.66 9.05 12.96
CA LYS A 295 18.30 9.27 11.66
C LYS A 295 17.44 8.81 10.49
N TYR A 296 16.85 7.63 10.56
CA TYR A 296 16.23 6.97 9.41
C TYR A 296 14.70 6.90 9.47
N ALA A 297 14.10 6.90 10.66
CA ALA A 297 12.65 6.81 10.88
C ALA A 297 12.11 8.00 11.68
N THR A 298 12.53 9.20 11.33
CA THR A 298 12.33 10.44 12.09
C THR A 298 10.88 10.68 12.51
N GLY A 299 10.67 10.85 13.82
CA GLY A 299 9.38 11.19 14.40
C GLY A 299 8.41 10.01 14.60
N LYS A 300 8.81 8.79 14.27
CA LYS A 300 7.93 7.61 14.44
C LYS A 300 7.87 7.09 15.88
N LEU A 301 9.01 7.06 16.57
CA LEU A 301 9.12 6.42 17.88
C LEU A 301 10.23 7.09 18.70
N ASP A 302 9.97 7.26 19.98
CA ASP A 302 10.97 7.61 21.01
C ASP A 302 10.94 6.47 22.04
N LEU A 303 11.96 5.63 22.03
CA LEU A 303 12.05 4.41 22.86
C LEU A 303 12.02 4.70 24.37
N ILE A 304 12.33 5.93 24.78
CA ILE A 304 12.30 6.35 26.19
C ILE A 304 10.89 6.80 26.58
N LYS A 305 10.19 7.48 25.69
CA LYS A 305 8.87 8.07 25.98
C LYS A 305 7.71 7.10 25.71
N HIS A 306 7.89 6.20 24.75
CA HIS A 306 6.81 5.30 24.31
C HIS A 306 7.12 3.87 24.74
N ASP A 307 6.35 3.35 25.67
CA ASP A 307 6.45 1.95 26.11
C ASP A 307 5.75 1.04 25.10
N VAL A 308 6.52 0.49 24.16
CA VAL A 308 6.00 -0.39 23.10
C VAL A 308 5.48 -1.71 23.70
N SER A 309 6.13 -2.25 24.74
CA SER A 309 5.64 -3.46 25.44
C SER A 309 4.26 -3.24 26.06
N ALA A 310 4.04 -2.09 26.68
CA ALA A 310 2.73 -1.74 27.24
C ALA A 310 1.67 -1.55 26.15
N LEU A 311 2.02 -0.95 25.01
CA LEU A 311 1.12 -0.82 23.85
C LEU A 311 0.70 -2.20 23.33
N ILE A 312 1.65 -3.14 23.18
CA ILE A 312 1.38 -4.51 22.74
C ILE A 312 0.42 -5.20 23.71
N LYS A 313 0.71 -5.14 25.01
CA LYS A 313 -0.15 -5.75 26.07
C LYS A 313 -1.55 -5.16 26.06
N LYS A 314 -1.69 -3.83 25.94
CA LYS A 314 -3.00 -3.19 25.86
C LYS A 314 -3.76 -3.63 24.61
N ALA A 315 -3.14 -3.64 23.44
CA ALA A 315 -3.78 -4.10 22.21
C ALA A 315 -4.25 -5.57 22.32
N LYS A 316 -3.38 -6.46 22.81
CA LYS A 316 -3.73 -7.87 23.03
C LYS A 316 -4.86 -8.03 24.06
N SER A 317 -4.90 -7.22 25.14
CA SER A 317 -5.99 -7.25 26.12
C SER A 317 -7.34 -6.84 25.52
N LEU A 318 -7.34 -6.15 24.39
CA LEU A 318 -8.51 -5.76 23.61
C LEU A 318 -8.79 -6.73 22.44
N ASN A 319 -8.21 -7.93 22.45
CA ASN A 319 -8.32 -8.96 21.41
C ASN A 319 -7.84 -8.50 20.01
N MET A 320 -6.85 -7.61 19.97
CA MET A 320 -6.17 -7.23 18.74
C MET A 320 -4.81 -7.92 18.63
N GLU A 321 -4.56 -8.61 17.53
CA GLU A 321 -3.25 -9.14 17.17
C GLU A 321 -2.29 -7.99 16.87
N VAL A 322 -1.00 -8.14 17.22
CA VAL A 322 0.04 -7.16 16.91
C VAL A 322 1.15 -7.81 16.08
N ALA A 323 1.38 -7.27 14.90
CA ALA A 323 2.54 -7.58 14.08
C ALA A 323 3.62 -6.50 14.28
N GLY A 324 4.84 -6.88 14.62
CA GLY A 324 5.96 -5.95 14.81
C GLY A 324 6.92 -5.97 13.62
N ASN A 325 7.19 -4.81 13.00
CA ASN A 325 8.18 -4.66 11.95
C ASN A 325 9.50 -4.14 12.54
N TYR A 326 10.60 -4.86 12.25
CA TYR A 326 11.96 -4.52 12.66
C TYR A 326 12.88 -4.56 11.45
N THR A 327 13.71 -3.53 11.31
CA THR A 327 14.63 -3.37 10.18
C THR A 327 16.06 -3.49 10.66
N PHE A 328 16.89 -4.20 9.89
CA PHE A 328 18.30 -4.42 10.16
C PHE A 328 19.14 -3.97 8.96
N GLY A 329 20.36 -3.50 9.23
CA GLY A 329 21.33 -3.19 8.19
C GLY A 329 21.16 -1.80 7.60
N TYR A 330 20.79 -0.81 8.40
CA TYR A 330 20.89 0.59 7.98
C TYR A 330 22.36 0.95 7.65
N PRO A 331 22.63 1.88 6.71
CA PRO A 331 24.00 2.09 6.16
C PRO A 331 25.11 2.32 7.18
N ASP A 332 24.81 2.91 8.34
CA ASP A 332 25.77 3.16 9.42
C ASP A 332 25.38 2.50 10.74
N GLU A 333 24.52 1.49 10.68
CA GLU A 333 24.11 0.73 11.85
C GLU A 333 25.24 -0.20 12.29
N SER A 334 25.62 -0.11 13.56
CA SER A 334 26.63 -0.99 14.15
C SER A 334 26.04 -2.37 14.48
N PHE A 335 26.91 -3.38 14.54
CA PHE A 335 26.52 -4.73 14.96
C PHE A 335 25.80 -4.74 16.34
N PHE A 336 26.25 -3.91 17.28
CA PHE A 336 25.60 -3.82 18.60
C PHE A 336 24.20 -3.23 18.55
N GLU A 337 23.93 -2.29 17.63
CA GLU A 337 22.60 -1.75 17.43
C GLU A 337 21.66 -2.76 16.78
N MET A 338 22.16 -3.55 15.82
CA MET A 338 21.41 -4.70 15.28
C MET A 338 21.05 -5.72 16.38
N ILE A 339 22.01 -6.05 17.26
CA ILE A 339 21.73 -6.92 18.41
C ILE A 339 20.72 -6.32 19.36
N SER A 340 20.73 -4.98 19.56
CA SER A 340 19.71 -4.30 20.37
C SER A 340 18.32 -4.41 19.75
N THR A 341 18.24 -4.27 18.44
CA THR A 341 16.98 -4.46 17.68
C THR A 341 16.47 -5.90 17.82
N PHE A 342 17.35 -6.88 17.67
CA PHE A 342 16.99 -8.29 17.85
C PHE A 342 16.49 -8.59 19.28
N LYS A 343 17.20 -8.09 20.31
CA LYS A 343 16.78 -8.27 21.71
C LYS A 343 15.41 -7.61 21.97
N LEU A 344 15.17 -6.42 21.40
CA LEU A 344 13.89 -5.73 21.52
C LEU A 344 12.78 -6.51 20.84
N ALA A 345 12.99 -6.97 19.61
CA ALA A 345 12.02 -7.80 18.90
C ALA A 345 11.66 -9.07 19.68
N ARG A 346 12.68 -9.77 20.21
CA ARG A 346 12.47 -10.97 21.03
C ARG A 346 11.69 -10.67 22.31
N LYS A 347 11.93 -9.54 22.95
CA LYS A 347 11.14 -9.09 24.13
C LYS A 347 9.67 -8.88 23.74
N HIS A 348 9.41 -8.16 22.65
CA HIS A 348 8.05 -7.87 22.18
C HIS A 348 7.29 -9.12 21.71
N MET A 349 7.99 -10.16 21.24
CA MET A 349 7.35 -11.46 20.92
C MET A 349 6.88 -12.22 22.17
N ALA A 350 7.51 -11.97 23.33
CA ALA A 350 7.11 -12.57 24.61
C ALA A 350 6.00 -11.78 25.32
N ASP A 351 5.82 -10.51 24.99
CA ASP A 351 4.77 -9.65 25.53
C ASP A 351 3.42 -9.92 24.86
#